data_c00dbc95312ccc986cbde2b4ab07f668
#
_entry.id   c00dbc95312ccc986cbde2b4ab07f668
#
_cell.length_a   1.000
_cell.length_b   1.000
_cell.length_c   1.000
_cell.angle_alpha   90.00
_cell.angle_beta   90.00
_cell.angle_gamma   90.00
#
_symmetry.space_group_name_H-M   'P 1'
#
loop_
_entity.id
_entity.type
_entity.pdbx_description
1 polymer ?
#
loop_
_entity_poly.entity_id
_entity_poly.type
_entity_poly.pdbx_seq_one_letter_code
_entity_poly.pdbx_strand_id
1 'polypeptide(L)'
;MQGRLIGVVFCMTILLGALSGSVAQAQPGPPPPPPGGPLPPPPVPAANPITPQKVILGKILFWDEQLSSDDSVACGTCHLPAFGGSDPRSFTSAHPGPDSTFGNGDDIFGSPGMITLDCGGTPIDDPLFGFERQVTGRKSPTMIMAAYAPTLFWDGRAEGPFVDPENGVILINNGGALEAQSVEPILSSVEMACETRTWNDVRQKLIASPPLALATDLTPDIVAALAVNPDYPALFASAFGTPDITAARIGFALATYQRTLISNQSPFDEFLAIGPAALTPQENQGSQLFAQNCFPCHAGPLQTDHSFRRIGVRPVQDDLGRGAITNFGPDNGDFKTPTLRNVALRAPYFHNGGKETLQEVLQFYNAGGDFPNPGLPPNGTNLNPQERNAVIAFLETMTDPRVAAALPPFDHPTLQTYLRRGDANQDEVFDVSDPILILEHLFGGPVSLPCEDAADTNDDGVIDVADVMRGLDRLFGGGTPLPLPSERSLGPDPTADSLGCN
;
A
#
# COMPACT_ATOMS: atom_id res chain seq x y z
N MET A 1 -29.63 84.87 -66.18
CA MET A 1 -30.81 84.12 -66.61
C MET A 1 -30.63 82.69 -66.23
N GLN A 2 -31.05 82.36 -65.17
CA GLN A 2 -32.13 81.55 -64.62
C GLN A 2 -32.29 80.21 -65.32
N GLY A 3 -32.12 79.15 -64.64
CA GLY A 3 -32.50 77.82 -64.95
C GLY A 3 -32.34 76.87 -63.67
N ARG A 4 -33.47 76.68 -62.95
CA ARG A 4 -33.58 75.73 -61.83
C ARG A 4 -33.61 74.34 -62.39
N LEU A 5 -32.89 73.40 -61.81
CA LEU A 5 -33.14 71.97 -61.93
C LEU A 5 -33.30 71.37 -60.50
N ILE A 6 -34.45 70.72 -60.35
CA ILE A 6 -34.89 70.01 -59.16
C ILE A 6 -34.26 68.62 -59.19
N GLY A 7 -33.46 68.28 -58.25
CA GLY A 7 -32.89 66.91 -58.03
C GLY A 7 -33.70 66.15 -57.03
N VAL A 8 -34.31 65.03 -57.40
CA VAL A 8 -35.01 64.08 -56.55
C VAL A 8 -33.96 63.19 -55.83
N VAL A 9 -33.94 63.23 -54.57
CA VAL A 9 -33.10 62.32 -53.74
C VAL A 9 -33.91 61.04 -53.49
N PHE A 10 -33.45 59.92 -54.02
CA PHE A 10 -33.94 58.60 -53.71
C PHE A 10 -33.20 58.10 -52.47
N CYS A 11 -33.91 57.92 -51.32
CA CYS A 11 -33.40 57.38 -50.12
C CYS A 11 -33.50 55.82 -50.20
N MET A 12 -32.38 55.15 -50.38
CA MET A 12 -32.28 53.71 -50.46
C MET A 12 -31.90 53.18 -49.06
N THR A 13 -32.87 52.70 -48.27
CA THR A 13 -32.70 52.06 -47.00
C THR A 13 -32.16 50.65 -47.21
N ILE A 14 -30.88 50.40 -46.90
CA ILE A 14 -30.29 49.09 -46.89
C ILE A 14 -30.61 48.45 -45.53
N LEU A 15 -31.47 47.43 -45.47
CA LEU A 15 -31.65 46.54 -44.34
C LEU A 15 -30.43 45.57 -44.28
N LEU A 16 -29.52 45.81 -43.32
CA LEU A 16 -28.53 44.79 -42.92
C LEU A 16 -29.24 43.78 -42.01
N GLY A 17 -29.64 42.64 -42.56
CA GLY A 17 -30.02 41.46 -41.78
C GLY A 17 -28.77 40.86 -41.13
N ALA A 18 -28.66 40.99 -39.82
CA ALA A 18 -27.65 40.26 -39.05
C ALA A 18 -28.03 38.79 -39.00
N LEU A 19 -27.38 37.96 -39.80
CA LEU A 19 -27.35 36.51 -39.67
C LEU A 19 -26.43 36.17 -38.49
N SER A 20 -27.01 36.05 -37.28
CA SER A 20 -26.36 35.40 -36.14
C SER A 20 -26.29 33.88 -36.39
N GLY A 21 -25.29 33.46 -37.14
CA GLY A 21 -24.92 32.04 -37.19
C GLY A 21 -24.33 31.62 -35.87
N SER A 22 -25.09 30.89 -35.06
CA SER A 22 -24.52 30.14 -33.94
C SER A 22 -23.52 29.14 -34.49
N VAL A 23 -22.23 29.41 -34.30
CA VAL A 23 -21.17 28.42 -34.51
C VAL A 23 -21.40 27.35 -33.45
N ALA A 24 -21.99 26.23 -33.83
CA ALA A 24 -22.01 25.04 -33.01
C ALA A 24 -20.54 24.65 -32.74
N GLN A 25 -20.06 24.86 -31.52
CA GLN A 25 -18.79 24.27 -31.09
C GLN A 25 -18.93 22.76 -31.27
N ALA A 26 -18.16 22.21 -32.19
CA ALA A 26 -18.01 20.76 -32.29
C ALA A 26 -17.56 20.24 -30.92
N GLN A 27 -18.37 19.40 -30.27
CA GLN A 27 -17.94 18.68 -29.09
C GLN A 27 -16.65 17.92 -29.47
N PRO A 28 -15.60 17.97 -28.59
CA PRO A 28 -14.43 17.13 -28.80
C PRO A 28 -14.91 15.69 -28.95
N GLY A 29 -14.47 15.00 -29.98
CA GLY A 29 -14.72 13.58 -30.12
C GLY A 29 -14.20 12.82 -28.91
N PRO A 30 -14.72 11.59 -28.64
CA PRO A 30 -14.20 10.77 -27.58
C PRO A 30 -12.68 10.65 -27.74
N PRO A 31 -11.90 10.71 -26.65
CA PRO A 31 -10.47 10.49 -26.73
C PRO A 31 -10.20 9.13 -27.38
N PRO A 32 -9.10 8.99 -28.12
CA PRO A 32 -8.71 7.68 -28.62
C PRO A 32 -8.59 6.73 -27.41
N PRO A 33 -9.02 5.46 -27.55
CA PRO A 33 -8.80 4.47 -26.50
C PRO A 33 -7.32 4.48 -26.11
N PRO A 34 -6.98 4.33 -24.81
CA PRO A 34 -5.60 4.29 -24.39
C PRO A 34 -4.86 3.22 -25.23
N PRO A 35 -3.64 3.51 -25.73
CA PRO A 35 -2.88 2.54 -26.46
C PRO A 35 -2.54 1.37 -25.55
N GLY A 36 -3.13 0.22 -25.79
CA GLY A 36 -2.89 -1.01 -25.03
C GLY A 36 -4.13 -1.88 -25.04
N GLY A 37 -4.05 -3.00 -25.71
CA GLY A 37 -5.00 -4.11 -25.58
C GLY A 37 -4.97 -4.70 -24.15
N PRO A 38 -5.57 -5.89 -23.93
CA PRO A 38 -5.53 -6.56 -22.64
C PRO A 38 -4.10 -6.69 -22.12
N LEU A 39 -3.95 -6.68 -20.80
CA LEU A 39 -2.65 -6.85 -20.14
C LEU A 39 -1.90 -8.06 -20.70
N PRO A 40 -0.64 -7.90 -21.15
CA PRO A 40 0.19 -9.04 -21.50
C PRO A 40 0.47 -9.90 -20.27
N PRO A 41 0.84 -11.19 -20.42
CA PRO A 41 1.34 -11.97 -19.29
C PRO A 41 2.52 -11.25 -18.60
N PRO A 42 2.64 -11.34 -17.26
CA PRO A 42 3.75 -10.72 -16.55
C PRO A 42 5.09 -11.32 -17.00
N PRO A 43 6.17 -10.54 -16.98
CA PRO A 43 7.51 -11.05 -17.29
C PRO A 43 7.92 -12.15 -16.31
N VAL A 44 8.46 -13.26 -16.82
CA VAL A 44 8.93 -14.39 -16.02
C VAL A 44 10.39 -14.67 -16.38
N PRO A 45 11.33 -14.49 -15.42
CA PRO A 45 12.73 -14.84 -15.65
C PRO A 45 12.90 -16.35 -15.92
N ALA A 46 13.74 -16.72 -16.89
CA ALA A 46 13.98 -18.12 -17.22
C ALA A 46 14.56 -18.93 -16.03
N ALA A 47 15.32 -18.27 -15.15
CA ALA A 47 15.88 -18.90 -13.95
C ALA A 47 14.82 -19.13 -12.85
N ASN A 48 13.67 -18.47 -12.91
CA ASN A 48 12.58 -18.65 -11.95
C ASN A 48 11.23 -18.87 -12.67
N PRO A 49 11.03 -19.99 -13.39
CA PRO A 49 9.76 -20.29 -14.03
C PRO A 49 8.65 -20.49 -12.99
N ILE A 50 7.44 -20.05 -13.33
CA ILE A 50 6.25 -20.24 -12.48
C ILE A 50 5.87 -21.73 -12.47
N THR A 51 5.76 -22.30 -11.28
CA THR A 51 5.20 -23.65 -11.06
C THR A 51 4.16 -23.60 -9.92
N PRO A 52 3.13 -24.44 -9.93
CA PRO A 52 2.14 -24.48 -8.86
C PRO A 52 2.77 -24.66 -7.48
N GLN A 53 3.82 -25.49 -7.37
CA GLN A 53 4.50 -25.76 -6.11
C GLN A 53 5.24 -24.52 -5.58
N LYS A 54 5.86 -23.72 -6.46
CA LYS A 54 6.48 -22.44 -6.05
C LYS A 54 5.43 -21.37 -5.73
N VAL A 55 4.31 -21.34 -6.43
CA VAL A 55 3.21 -20.41 -6.11
C VAL A 55 2.70 -20.65 -4.70
N ILE A 56 2.39 -21.92 -4.37
CA ILE A 56 1.83 -22.24 -3.05
C ILE A 56 2.86 -22.05 -1.92
N LEU A 57 4.12 -22.44 -2.12
CA LEU A 57 5.19 -22.16 -1.16
C LEU A 57 5.36 -20.65 -0.96
N GLY A 58 5.33 -19.86 -2.04
CA GLY A 58 5.42 -18.40 -1.97
C GLY A 58 4.22 -17.77 -1.25
N LYS A 59 3.00 -18.30 -1.45
CA LYS A 59 1.80 -17.87 -0.73
C LYS A 59 1.95 -18.16 0.76
N ILE A 60 2.37 -19.37 1.14
CA ILE A 60 2.61 -19.74 2.54
C ILE A 60 3.64 -18.82 3.18
N LEU A 61 4.82 -18.63 2.57
CA LEU A 61 5.88 -17.76 3.09
C LEU A 61 5.43 -16.29 3.20
N PHE A 62 4.60 -15.81 2.27
CA PHE A 62 4.12 -14.42 2.25
C PHE A 62 3.18 -14.11 3.41
N TRP A 63 2.43 -15.11 3.87
CA TRP A 63 1.42 -14.98 4.92
C TRP A 63 1.85 -15.60 6.26
N ASP A 64 3.12 -16.06 6.40
CA ASP A 64 3.60 -16.65 7.64
C ASP A 64 4.37 -15.63 8.48
N GLU A 65 3.79 -15.24 9.61
CA GLU A 65 4.38 -14.32 10.59
C GLU A 65 5.66 -14.89 11.23
N GLN A 66 5.79 -16.22 11.27
CA GLN A 66 7.00 -16.89 11.74
C GLN A 66 8.23 -16.60 10.87
N LEU A 67 8.04 -15.98 9.70
CA LEU A 67 9.15 -15.49 8.88
C LEU A 67 9.84 -14.28 9.51
N SER A 68 9.18 -13.49 10.36
CA SER A 68 9.83 -12.44 11.18
C SER A 68 10.55 -13.02 12.38
N SER A 69 11.37 -12.25 13.07
CA SER A 69 12.16 -12.72 14.22
C SER A 69 11.31 -13.01 15.45
N ASP A 70 10.26 -12.21 15.66
CA ASP A 70 9.37 -12.25 16.83
C ASP A 70 7.98 -12.85 16.55
N ASP A 71 7.79 -13.44 15.37
CA ASP A 71 6.52 -14.03 14.97
C ASP A 71 5.36 -13.03 14.76
N SER A 72 5.65 -11.71 14.63
CA SER A 72 4.64 -10.66 14.61
C SER A 72 4.38 -10.03 13.25
N VAL A 73 5.21 -10.30 12.23
CA VAL A 73 5.13 -9.65 10.91
C VAL A 73 5.32 -10.65 9.78
N ALA A 74 4.32 -10.75 8.92
CA ALA A 74 4.41 -11.37 7.60
C ALA A 74 4.54 -10.30 6.50
N CYS A 75 4.85 -10.68 5.27
CA CYS A 75 4.70 -9.74 4.15
C CYS A 75 3.25 -9.25 4.04
N GLY A 76 2.28 -10.16 4.25
CA GLY A 76 0.86 -9.86 4.25
C GLY A 76 0.41 -8.83 5.28
N THR A 77 1.14 -8.68 6.40
CA THR A 77 0.84 -7.69 7.44
C THR A 77 0.87 -6.24 6.91
N CYS A 78 1.83 -5.93 5.99
CA CYS A 78 1.96 -4.62 5.37
C CYS A 78 1.37 -4.55 3.94
N HIS A 79 0.92 -5.69 3.38
CA HIS A 79 0.47 -5.80 1.99
C HIS A 79 -0.88 -6.51 1.88
N LEU A 80 -1.94 -5.91 2.44
CA LEU A 80 -3.28 -6.48 2.45
C LEU A 80 -4.02 -6.25 1.11
N PRO A 81 -4.55 -7.29 0.45
CA PRO A 81 -5.29 -7.14 -0.80
C PRO A 81 -6.49 -6.21 -0.70
N ALA A 82 -7.31 -6.32 0.36
CA ALA A 82 -8.48 -5.46 0.56
C ALA A 82 -8.13 -3.96 0.60
N PHE A 83 -6.88 -3.63 0.94
CA PHE A 83 -6.31 -2.27 0.89
C PHE A 83 -5.43 -2.06 -0.35
N GLY A 84 -5.77 -2.72 -1.47
CA GLY A 84 -5.06 -2.61 -2.73
C GLY A 84 -3.61 -3.08 -2.68
N GLY A 85 -3.26 -3.97 -1.75
CA GLY A 85 -1.90 -4.48 -1.54
C GLY A 85 -0.97 -3.52 -0.79
N SER A 86 -1.53 -2.65 0.04
CA SER A 86 -0.83 -1.68 0.90
C SER A 86 -1.22 -1.88 2.37
N ASP A 87 -0.65 -1.10 3.28
CA ASP A 87 -0.86 -1.22 4.72
C ASP A 87 -1.95 -0.25 5.21
N PRO A 88 -3.07 -0.75 5.77
CA PRO A 88 -4.10 0.11 6.35
C PRO A 88 -3.63 0.85 7.60
N ARG A 89 -2.70 0.29 8.37
CA ARG A 89 -2.17 0.88 9.61
C ARG A 89 -1.37 2.16 9.37
N SER A 90 -0.99 2.45 8.12
CA SER A 90 -0.35 3.72 7.74
C SER A 90 -1.20 4.97 8.02
N PHE A 91 -2.47 4.85 8.39
CA PHE A 91 -3.27 6.00 8.84
C PHE A 91 -2.96 6.45 10.27
N THR A 92 -2.49 5.53 11.11
CA THR A 92 -2.28 5.75 12.54
C THR A 92 -0.83 5.67 12.96
N SER A 93 0.03 5.09 12.12
CA SER A 93 1.44 4.87 12.45
C SER A 93 2.32 5.94 11.83
N ALA A 94 3.04 6.70 12.66
CA ALA A 94 3.92 7.77 12.23
C ALA A 94 5.40 7.45 12.49
N HIS A 95 6.25 7.76 11.52
CA HIS A 95 7.69 7.93 11.69
C HIS A 95 7.96 9.43 11.83
N PRO A 96 8.76 9.87 12.82
CA PRO A 96 8.87 11.30 13.17
C PRO A 96 9.63 12.16 12.15
N GLY A 97 9.92 11.62 10.96
CA GLY A 97 10.59 12.37 9.92
C GLY A 97 12.06 12.75 10.24
N PRO A 98 12.61 13.70 9.49
CA PRO A 98 14.02 14.12 9.64
C PRO A 98 14.35 14.83 10.93
N ASP A 99 13.39 15.49 11.58
CA ASP A 99 13.64 16.24 12.82
C ASP A 99 13.50 15.38 14.09
N SER A 100 13.11 14.11 13.93
CA SER A 100 12.93 13.14 15.01
C SER A 100 11.89 13.58 16.07
N THR A 101 10.88 14.37 15.66
CA THR A 101 9.85 14.91 16.54
C THR A 101 8.47 14.53 16.03
N PHE A 102 7.72 13.73 16.79
CA PHE A 102 6.38 13.30 16.42
C PHE A 102 5.33 14.44 16.48
N GLY A 103 4.29 14.34 15.67
CA GLY A 103 3.13 15.19 15.71
C GLY A 103 3.28 16.50 14.95
N ASN A 104 4.13 16.55 13.95
CA ASN A 104 4.35 17.75 13.13
C ASN A 104 4.26 17.48 11.62
N GLY A 105 4.57 18.47 10.79
CA GLY A 105 4.30 18.44 9.34
C GLY A 105 5.29 17.64 8.50
N ASP A 106 6.38 17.10 9.07
CA ASP A 106 7.35 16.25 8.39
C ASP A 106 7.24 14.76 8.77
N ASP A 107 6.25 14.41 9.59
CA ASP A 107 5.92 13.02 9.88
C ASP A 107 5.63 12.22 8.60
N ILE A 108 5.98 10.94 8.64
CA ILE A 108 5.77 10.00 7.55
C ILE A 108 4.80 8.92 8.03
N PHE A 109 3.70 8.74 7.32
CA PHE A 109 2.74 7.69 7.60
C PHE A 109 3.18 6.40 6.91
N GLY A 110 4.03 5.65 7.63
CA GLY A 110 4.65 4.42 7.17
C GLY A 110 3.92 3.17 7.63
N SER A 111 4.57 2.03 7.51
CA SER A 111 4.06 0.73 8.00
C SER A 111 4.74 0.38 9.32
N PRO A 112 3.99 0.03 10.38
CA PRO A 112 4.59 -0.50 11.60
C PRO A 112 5.16 -1.90 11.34
N GLY A 113 6.44 -2.04 11.64
CA GLY A 113 7.18 -3.30 11.59
C GLY A 113 7.31 -3.96 12.96
N MET A 114 8.51 -4.42 13.30
CA MET A 114 8.81 -5.02 14.61
C MET A 114 9.22 -3.95 15.63
N ILE A 115 9.14 -4.29 16.93
CA ILE A 115 9.90 -3.58 17.97
C ILE A 115 11.39 -3.90 17.79
N THR A 116 12.26 -3.03 18.28
CA THR A 116 13.71 -3.32 18.27
C THR A 116 14.05 -4.41 19.25
N LEU A 117 14.63 -5.51 18.75
CA LEU A 117 14.98 -6.71 19.55
C LEU A 117 16.43 -7.12 19.30
N ASP A 118 17.10 -7.65 20.33
CA ASP A 118 18.23 -8.54 20.09
C ASP A 118 17.74 -9.90 19.54
N CYS A 119 18.63 -10.69 18.95
CA CYS A 119 18.23 -11.99 18.40
C CYS A 119 18.01 -13.08 19.47
N GLY A 120 18.11 -12.74 20.74
CA GLY A 120 17.66 -13.53 21.89
C GLY A 120 16.23 -13.26 22.29
N GLY A 121 15.56 -12.30 21.62
CA GLY A 121 14.18 -11.90 21.90
C GLY A 121 14.04 -10.85 22.99
N THR A 122 15.14 -10.19 23.40
CA THR A 122 15.10 -9.13 24.40
C THR A 122 14.82 -7.79 23.75
N PRO A 123 13.76 -7.05 24.17
CA PRO A 123 13.51 -5.70 23.67
C PRO A 123 14.66 -4.73 23.98
N ILE A 124 15.00 -3.92 22.99
CA ILE A 124 16.01 -2.86 23.07
C ILE A 124 15.28 -1.52 23.01
N ASP A 125 15.65 -0.58 23.88
CA ASP A 125 15.13 0.79 23.88
C ASP A 125 15.64 1.52 22.61
N ASP A 126 14.75 1.70 21.63
CA ASP A 126 15.08 2.37 20.38
C ASP A 126 15.14 3.88 20.58
N PRO A 127 16.14 4.59 20.03
CA PRO A 127 16.27 6.04 20.21
C PRO A 127 15.09 6.88 19.69
N LEU A 128 14.31 6.38 18.72
CA LEU A 128 13.16 7.07 18.13
C LEU A 128 11.83 6.50 18.64
N PHE A 129 11.75 5.17 18.75
CA PHE A 129 10.49 4.46 19.01
C PHE A 129 10.41 3.88 20.43
N GLY A 130 11.50 3.96 21.22
CA GLY A 130 11.50 3.36 22.54
C GLY A 130 11.28 1.84 22.47
N PHE A 131 10.24 1.34 23.13
CA PHE A 131 9.81 -0.05 23.06
C PHE A 131 8.60 -0.27 22.13
N GLU A 132 8.23 0.76 21.36
CA GLU A 132 7.14 0.67 20.39
C GLU A 132 7.62 0.07 19.07
N ARG A 133 6.65 -0.26 18.17
CA ARG A 133 6.97 -0.73 16.83
C ARG A 133 7.70 0.36 16.04
N GLN A 134 8.77 -0.02 15.38
CA GLN A 134 9.41 0.85 14.42
C GLN A 134 8.49 1.08 13.22
N VAL A 135 8.44 2.30 12.72
CA VAL A 135 7.65 2.65 11.53
C VAL A 135 8.59 2.91 10.36
N THR A 136 8.26 2.34 9.20
CA THR A 136 9.07 2.52 8.00
C THR A 136 9.10 3.99 7.55
N GLY A 137 10.24 4.47 7.07
CA GLY A 137 10.42 5.85 6.57
C GLY A 137 9.69 6.16 5.26
N ARG A 138 8.89 5.23 4.74
CA ARG A 138 8.00 5.42 3.58
C ARG A 138 6.83 4.44 3.67
N LYS A 139 5.67 4.85 3.17
CA LYS A 139 4.51 3.98 3.02
C LYS A 139 4.80 2.77 2.14
N SER A 140 4.29 1.59 2.50
CA SER A 140 4.43 0.37 1.69
C SER A 140 3.76 0.56 0.31
N PRO A 141 4.48 0.34 -0.81
CA PRO A 141 3.88 0.31 -2.14
C PRO A 141 3.09 -0.98 -2.33
N THR A 142 2.15 -0.97 -3.27
CA THR A 142 1.38 -2.17 -3.60
C THR A 142 2.26 -3.31 -4.14
N MET A 143 2.03 -4.55 -3.66
CA MET A 143 2.59 -5.76 -4.25
C MET A 143 1.77 -6.25 -5.46
N ILE A 144 0.50 -5.79 -5.61
CA ILE A 144 -0.37 -6.16 -6.73
C ILE A 144 0.17 -5.50 -8.00
N MET A 145 0.29 -6.24 -9.09
CA MET A 145 0.91 -5.83 -10.35
C MET A 145 2.44 -5.59 -10.27
N ALA A 146 3.11 -5.85 -9.14
CA ALA A 146 4.55 -5.64 -8.99
C ALA A 146 5.39 -6.40 -10.03
N ALA A 147 4.89 -7.53 -10.52
CA ALA A 147 5.53 -8.33 -11.56
C ALA A 147 5.83 -7.59 -12.89
N TYR A 148 5.14 -6.48 -13.16
CA TYR A 148 5.37 -5.67 -14.36
C TYR A 148 6.39 -4.55 -14.16
N ALA A 149 6.76 -4.25 -12.92
CA ALA A 149 7.66 -3.15 -12.62
C ALA A 149 9.13 -3.57 -12.91
N PRO A 150 9.88 -2.78 -13.70
CA PRO A 150 11.28 -3.06 -13.98
C PRO A 150 12.18 -2.86 -12.76
N THR A 151 11.75 -2.03 -11.81
CA THR A 151 12.40 -1.78 -10.52
C THR A 151 11.35 -1.69 -9.43
N LEU A 152 11.70 -2.04 -8.19
CA LEU A 152 10.78 -2.00 -7.05
C LEU A 152 11.27 -1.04 -5.95
N PHE A 153 10.43 -0.84 -4.93
CA PHE A 153 10.45 0.28 -4.00
C PHE A 153 10.17 1.64 -4.68
N TRP A 154 9.91 2.66 -3.88
CA TRP A 154 9.66 4.02 -4.35
C TRP A 154 10.87 4.66 -5.04
N ASP A 155 12.07 4.34 -4.55
CA ASP A 155 13.36 4.81 -5.07
C ASP A 155 13.95 3.91 -6.16
N GLY A 156 13.34 2.75 -6.40
CA GLY A 156 13.78 1.81 -7.43
C GLY A 156 15.06 1.04 -7.08
N ARG A 157 15.43 0.92 -5.79
CA ARG A 157 16.68 0.26 -5.37
C ARG A 157 16.73 -1.23 -5.69
N ALA A 158 15.59 -1.94 -5.69
CA ALA A 158 15.54 -3.31 -6.19
C ALA A 158 15.46 -3.29 -7.72
N GLU A 159 16.58 -3.60 -8.36
CA GLU A 159 16.78 -3.54 -9.82
C GLU A 159 16.78 -4.92 -10.47
N GLY A 160 16.99 -4.94 -11.80
CA GLY A 160 16.88 -6.12 -12.63
C GLY A 160 17.79 -7.32 -12.30
N PRO A 161 19.04 -7.18 -11.87
CA PRO A 161 19.81 -8.34 -11.40
C PRO A 161 19.26 -8.85 -10.06
N PHE A 162 19.12 -10.18 -9.95
CA PHE A 162 18.98 -10.83 -8.66
C PHE A 162 20.29 -11.53 -8.30
N VAL A 163 20.87 -11.06 -7.22
CA VAL A 163 22.12 -11.60 -6.65
C VAL A 163 21.75 -12.43 -5.43
N ASP A 164 22.27 -13.65 -5.35
CA ASP A 164 22.06 -14.49 -4.16
C ASP A 164 22.63 -13.80 -2.92
N PRO A 165 21.78 -13.50 -1.92
CA PRO A 165 22.22 -12.76 -0.73
C PRO A 165 23.23 -13.50 0.14
N GLU A 166 23.35 -14.84 -0.01
CA GLU A 166 24.23 -15.66 0.82
C GLU A 166 25.65 -15.79 0.24
N ASN A 167 25.82 -15.68 -1.09
CA ASN A 167 27.12 -15.95 -1.72
C ASN A 167 27.52 -14.94 -2.82
N GLY A 168 26.65 -13.98 -3.16
CA GLY A 168 26.96 -12.95 -4.15
C GLY A 168 26.89 -13.39 -5.61
N VAL A 169 26.39 -14.59 -5.90
CA VAL A 169 26.26 -15.10 -7.27
C VAL A 169 25.04 -14.47 -7.95
N ILE A 170 25.20 -13.95 -9.16
CA ILE A 170 24.08 -13.46 -9.97
C ILE A 170 23.27 -14.63 -10.50
N LEU A 171 22.04 -14.77 -10.05
CA LEU A 171 21.10 -15.84 -10.46
C LEU A 171 20.19 -15.39 -11.61
N ILE A 172 19.82 -14.11 -11.66
CA ILE A 172 19.06 -13.50 -12.75
C ILE A 172 19.80 -12.23 -13.16
N ASN A 173 20.18 -12.12 -14.42
CA ASN A 173 20.89 -10.94 -14.91
C ASN A 173 19.95 -9.74 -15.16
N ASN A 174 18.72 -9.99 -15.61
CA ASN A 174 17.74 -8.96 -15.94
C ASN A 174 16.34 -9.45 -15.60
N GLY A 175 15.48 -8.54 -15.09
CA GLY A 175 14.08 -8.84 -14.76
C GLY A 175 13.88 -9.58 -13.43
N GLY A 176 14.90 -9.57 -12.56
CA GLY A 176 14.87 -10.16 -11.22
C GLY A 176 14.55 -9.16 -10.10
N ALA A 177 14.00 -8.00 -10.42
CA ALA A 177 13.70 -6.96 -9.42
C ALA A 177 12.73 -7.45 -8.33
N LEU A 178 11.79 -8.32 -8.70
CA LEU A 178 10.81 -8.87 -7.75
C LEU A 178 11.47 -9.85 -6.77
N GLU A 179 12.39 -10.69 -7.26
CA GLU A 179 13.20 -11.57 -6.42
C GLU A 179 14.14 -10.77 -5.49
N ALA A 180 14.76 -9.72 -6.02
CA ALA A 180 15.66 -8.86 -5.25
C ALA A 180 14.89 -8.15 -4.11
N GLN A 181 13.72 -7.58 -4.40
CA GLN A 181 12.87 -6.95 -3.38
C GLN A 181 12.39 -7.95 -2.34
N SER A 182 11.97 -9.15 -2.75
CA SER A 182 11.33 -10.14 -1.87
C SER A 182 12.22 -10.64 -0.72
N VAL A 183 13.53 -10.46 -0.79
CA VAL A 183 14.47 -10.90 0.25
C VAL A 183 14.89 -9.78 1.20
N GLU A 184 14.73 -8.51 0.82
CA GLU A 184 15.20 -7.38 1.64
C GLU A 184 14.47 -7.25 2.98
N PRO A 185 13.11 -7.32 3.05
CA PRO A 185 12.38 -7.13 4.32
C PRO A 185 12.75 -8.14 5.40
N ILE A 186 13.12 -9.37 5.01
CA ILE A 186 13.35 -10.49 5.93
C ILE A 186 14.56 -10.23 6.86
N LEU A 187 15.53 -9.43 6.43
CA LEU A 187 16.68 -9.01 7.23
C LEU A 187 16.65 -7.51 7.58
N SER A 188 15.55 -6.82 7.33
CA SER A 188 15.36 -5.43 7.73
C SER A 188 14.98 -5.35 9.21
N SER A 189 15.79 -4.67 10.02
CA SER A 189 15.52 -4.49 11.46
C SER A 189 14.27 -3.66 11.74
N VAL A 190 13.87 -2.78 10.81
CA VAL A 190 12.63 -2.01 10.91
C VAL A 190 11.40 -2.87 10.59
N GLU A 191 11.55 -3.87 9.69
CA GLU A 191 10.40 -4.61 9.15
C GLU A 191 10.22 -5.98 9.82
N MET A 192 11.22 -6.89 9.74
CA MET A 192 11.03 -8.32 10.09
C MET A 192 12.21 -8.93 10.88
N ALA A 193 13.27 -8.20 11.16
CA ALA A 193 14.49 -8.77 11.72
C ALA A 193 14.85 -8.20 13.08
N CYS A 194 15.27 -9.09 14.01
CA CYS A 194 16.08 -8.69 15.15
C CYS A 194 17.43 -8.12 14.68
N GLU A 195 18.12 -7.37 15.54
CA GLU A 195 19.45 -6.88 15.21
C GLU A 195 20.41 -8.04 14.89
N THR A 196 21.19 -7.87 13.83
CA THR A 196 22.19 -8.87 13.38
C THR A 196 21.63 -10.21 12.87
N ARG A 197 20.33 -10.31 12.56
CA ARG A 197 19.73 -11.52 11.97
C ARG A 197 20.44 -11.95 10.69
N THR A 198 20.67 -13.24 10.56
CA THR A 198 21.33 -13.84 9.39
C THR A 198 20.39 -14.77 8.62
N TRP A 199 20.74 -15.11 7.37
CA TRP A 199 20.00 -16.13 6.61
C TRP A 199 20.05 -17.52 7.26
N ASN A 200 21.09 -17.81 8.06
CA ASN A 200 21.11 -19.04 8.83
C ASN A 200 20.02 -19.05 9.92
N ASP A 201 19.77 -17.92 10.58
CA ASP A 201 18.73 -17.82 11.61
C ASP A 201 17.34 -17.99 10.97
N VAL A 202 17.09 -17.36 9.81
CA VAL A 202 15.86 -17.56 9.04
C VAL A 202 15.66 -19.06 8.70
N ARG A 203 16.70 -19.71 8.21
CA ARG A 203 16.67 -21.13 7.83
C ARG A 203 16.35 -22.02 9.03
N GLN A 204 17.05 -21.84 10.14
CA GLN A 204 16.83 -22.63 11.35
C GLN A 204 15.42 -22.45 11.89
N LYS A 205 14.91 -21.22 11.89
CA LYS A 205 13.55 -20.93 12.32
C LYS A 205 12.51 -21.64 11.43
N LEU A 206 12.61 -21.52 10.11
CA LEU A 206 11.70 -22.20 9.19
C LEU A 206 11.75 -23.75 9.32
N ILE A 207 12.92 -24.33 9.59
CA ILE A 207 13.05 -25.78 9.82
C ILE A 207 12.29 -26.18 11.10
N ALA A 208 12.31 -25.34 12.12
CA ALA A 208 11.73 -25.64 13.43
C ALA A 208 10.24 -25.30 13.53
N SER A 209 9.72 -24.44 12.64
CA SER A 209 8.35 -23.94 12.71
C SER A 209 7.41 -24.72 11.78
N PRO A 210 6.23 -25.15 12.25
CA PRO A 210 5.17 -25.61 11.34
C PRO A 210 4.69 -24.42 10.48
N PRO A 211 4.52 -24.59 9.17
CA PRO A 211 4.08 -23.49 8.29
C PRO A 211 2.71 -22.94 8.70
N LEU A 212 2.61 -21.61 8.81
CA LEU A 212 1.37 -20.89 9.16
C LEU A 212 0.74 -21.34 10.49
N ALA A 213 1.55 -21.74 11.48
CA ALA A 213 1.04 -22.22 12.76
C ALA A 213 0.25 -21.17 13.56
N LEU A 214 0.49 -19.88 13.27
CA LEU A 214 -0.16 -18.75 13.94
C LEU A 214 -1.40 -18.24 13.18
N ALA A 215 -1.51 -18.57 11.89
CA ALA A 215 -2.60 -18.11 11.06
C ALA A 215 -3.86 -19.00 11.20
N THR A 216 -5.02 -18.37 11.05
CA THR A 216 -6.31 -19.06 11.03
C THR A 216 -6.95 -19.00 9.64
N ASP A 217 -8.09 -19.63 9.44
CA ASP A 217 -8.87 -19.59 8.18
C ASP A 217 -8.03 -19.89 6.93
N LEU A 218 -7.18 -20.93 7.01
CA LEU A 218 -6.30 -21.31 5.90
C LEU A 218 -7.12 -21.56 4.62
N THR A 219 -6.67 -20.97 3.52
CA THR A 219 -7.34 -21.13 2.22
C THR A 219 -7.26 -22.58 1.72
N PRO A 220 -8.23 -23.07 0.91
CA PRO A 220 -8.29 -24.46 0.48
C PRO A 220 -7.03 -24.99 -0.22
N ASP A 221 -6.33 -24.14 -0.97
CA ASP A 221 -5.08 -24.45 -1.65
C ASP A 221 -3.93 -24.66 -0.65
N ILE A 222 -3.85 -23.83 0.40
CA ILE A 222 -2.89 -24.00 1.51
C ILE A 222 -3.17 -25.29 2.27
N VAL A 223 -4.43 -25.54 2.67
CA VAL A 223 -4.83 -26.78 3.38
C VAL A 223 -4.44 -28.02 2.57
N ALA A 224 -4.72 -28.02 1.27
CA ALA A 224 -4.35 -29.14 0.39
C ALA A 224 -2.83 -29.33 0.27
N ALA A 225 -2.07 -28.23 0.24
CA ALA A 225 -0.60 -28.29 0.15
C ALA A 225 0.02 -28.84 1.44
N LEU A 226 -0.43 -28.35 2.61
CA LEU A 226 0.07 -28.78 3.92
C LEU A 226 -0.32 -30.23 4.27
N ALA A 227 -1.45 -30.73 3.76
CA ALA A 227 -1.82 -32.16 3.91
C ALA A 227 -0.81 -33.09 3.24
N VAL A 228 -0.09 -32.65 2.21
CA VAL A 228 0.92 -33.44 1.47
C VAL A 228 2.34 -33.10 1.93
N ASN A 229 2.61 -31.83 2.24
CA ASN A 229 3.92 -31.30 2.62
C ASN A 229 3.77 -30.57 3.97
N PRO A 230 3.86 -31.26 5.11
CA PRO A 230 3.47 -30.74 6.42
C PRO A 230 4.50 -29.78 7.04
N ASP A 231 5.67 -29.66 6.45
CA ASP A 231 6.77 -28.81 6.94
C ASP A 231 7.48 -28.06 5.80
N TYR A 232 8.27 -27.05 6.16
CA TYR A 232 9.01 -26.27 5.17
C TYR A 232 9.99 -27.09 4.35
N PRO A 233 10.82 -28.00 4.91
CA PRO A 233 11.66 -28.88 4.09
C PRO A 233 10.90 -29.65 3.01
N ALA A 234 9.71 -30.18 3.31
CA ALA A 234 8.88 -30.89 2.35
C ALA A 234 8.31 -29.95 1.27
N LEU A 235 7.84 -28.75 1.66
CA LEU A 235 7.40 -27.70 0.73
C LEU A 235 8.51 -27.27 -0.22
N PHE A 236 9.74 -27.05 0.29
CA PHE A 236 10.90 -26.71 -0.54
C PHE A 236 11.31 -27.86 -1.46
N ALA A 237 11.28 -29.10 -0.98
CA ALA A 237 11.52 -30.27 -1.81
C ALA A 237 10.50 -30.40 -2.95
N SER A 238 9.23 -30.14 -2.68
CA SER A 238 8.18 -30.12 -3.69
C SER A 238 8.39 -29.01 -4.74
N ALA A 239 8.83 -27.82 -4.30
CA ALA A 239 9.01 -26.64 -5.17
C ALA A 239 10.32 -26.66 -5.97
N PHE A 240 11.42 -27.19 -5.40
CA PHE A 240 12.76 -27.08 -5.94
C PHE A 240 13.50 -28.43 -6.12
N GLY A 241 12.87 -29.56 -5.76
CA GLY A 241 13.43 -30.91 -5.92
C GLY A 241 14.35 -31.34 -4.78
N THR A 242 14.74 -30.47 -3.85
CA THR A 242 15.51 -30.79 -2.63
C THR A 242 14.99 -29.95 -1.45
N PRO A 243 15.13 -30.45 -0.21
CA PRO A 243 14.60 -29.79 0.99
C PRO A 243 15.38 -28.54 1.44
N ASP A 244 16.44 -28.18 0.71
CA ASP A 244 17.31 -27.07 1.12
C ASP A 244 16.58 -25.74 1.10
N ILE A 245 16.58 -25.04 2.22
CA ILE A 245 16.04 -23.69 2.39
C ILE A 245 17.21 -22.70 2.22
N THR A 246 17.15 -21.87 1.18
CA THR A 246 18.14 -20.80 0.92
C THR A 246 17.45 -19.47 0.69
N ALA A 247 18.17 -18.36 0.91
CA ALA A 247 17.65 -17.01 0.65
C ALA A 247 17.14 -16.88 -0.80
N ALA A 248 17.90 -17.40 -1.77
CA ALA A 248 17.52 -17.37 -3.17
C ALA A 248 16.21 -18.12 -3.46
N ARG A 249 16.00 -19.29 -2.85
CA ARG A 249 14.76 -20.07 -3.03
C ARG A 249 13.57 -19.42 -2.35
N ILE A 250 13.75 -18.79 -1.19
CA ILE A 250 12.72 -17.96 -0.53
C ILE A 250 12.33 -16.83 -1.47
N GLY A 251 13.26 -16.05 -1.98
CA GLY A 251 13.02 -14.98 -2.94
C GLY A 251 12.32 -15.47 -4.21
N PHE A 252 12.73 -16.61 -4.75
CA PHE A 252 12.09 -17.23 -5.92
C PHE A 252 10.65 -17.63 -5.66
N ALA A 253 10.33 -18.21 -4.51
CA ALA A 253 8.96 -18.61 -4.15
C ALA A 253 8.08 -17.38 -3.95
N LEU A 254 8.51 -16.39 -3.15
CA LEU A 254 7.79 -15.15 -2.90
C LEU A 254 7.51 -14.38 -4.19
N ALA A 255 8.52 -14.22 -5.06
CA ALA A 255 8.34 -13.57 -6.35
C ALA A 255 7.40 -14.35 -7.28
N THR A 256 7.43 -15.69 -7.24
CA THR A 256 6.52 -16.53 -8.03
C THR A 256 5.08 -16.36 -7.60
N TYR A 257 4.78 -16.31 -6.31
CA TYR A 257 3.44 -16.00 -5.79
C TYR A 257 2.99 -14.60 -6.23
N GLN A 258 3.80 -13.57 -6.00
CA GLN A 258 3.46 -12.20 -6.37
C GLN A 258 3.19 -12.04 -7.88
N ARG A 259 3.81 -12.87 -8.75
CA ARG A 259 3.50 -12.90 -10.20
C ARG A 259 2.11 -13.39 -10.52
N THR A 260 1.40 -14.02 -9.60
CA THR A 260 0.00 -14.41 -9.76
C THR A 260 -0.99 -13.29 -9.38
N LEU A 261 -0.53 -12.27 -8.67
CA LEU A 261 -1.37 -11.18 -8.16
C LEU A 261 -1.66 -10.14 -9.24
N ILE A 262 -2.44 -10.53 -10.23
CA ILE A 262 -2.76 -9.71 -11.40
C ILE A 262 -4.19 -9.21 -11.34
N SER A 263 -4.33 -7.90 -11.12
CA SER A 263 -5.60 -7.18 -11.16
C SER A 263 -5.97 -6.82 -12.61
N ASN A 264 -6.88 -7.60 -13.21
CA ASN A 264 -7.26 -7.50 -14.61
C ASN A 264 -8.76 -7.75 -14.88
N GLN A 265 -9.62 -7.57 -13.86
CA GLN A 265 -11.07 -7.72 -13.97
C GLN A 265 -11.82 -6.50 -13.39
N SER A 266 -11.23 -5.33 -13.53
CA SER A 266 -11.87 -4.07 -13.13
C SER A 266 -12.77 -3.52 -14.24
N PRO A 267 -13.71 -2.59 -13.94
CA PRO A 267 -14.45 -1.84 -14.98
C PRO A 267 -13.52 -1.12 -15.96
N PHE A 268 -12.32 -0.71 -15.52
CA PHE A 268 -11.28 -0.16 -16.39
C PHE A 268 -10.79 -1.18 -17.45
N ASP A 269 -10.71 -2.47 -17.12
CA ASP A 269 -10.35 -3.51 -18.08
C ASP A 269 -11.44 -3.68 -19.15
N GLU A 270 -12.72 -3.55 -18.77
CA GLU A 270 -13.82 -3.53 -19.72
C GLU A 270 -13.75 -2.29 -20.62
N PHE A 271 -13.44 -1.12 -20.04
CA PHE A 271 -13.19 0.10 -20.83
C PHE A 271 -12.05 -0.07 -21.84
N LEU A 272 -10.96 -0.75 -21.46
CA LEU A 272 -9.87 -1.05 -22.41
C LEU A 272 -10.32 -1.97 -23.55
N ALA A 273 -11.28 -2.86 -23.30
CA ALA A 273 -11.77 -3.84 -24.27
C ALA A 273 -12.82 -3.28 -25.23
N ILE A 274 -13.81 -2.52 -24.72
CA ILE A 274 -14.97 -2.06 -25.51
C ILE A 274 -15.11 -0.52 -25.60
N GLY A 275 -14.20 0.22 -24.98
CA GLY A 275 -14.18 1.69 -25.02
C GLY A 275 -15.20 2.37 -24.11
N PRO A 276 -15.57 3.62 -24.42
CA PRO A 276 -16.42 4.47 -23.57
C PRO A 276 -17.79 3.90 -23.20
N ALA A 277 -18.28 2.90 -23.95
CA ALA A 277 -19.56 2.25 -23.66
C ALA A 277 -19.57 1.48 -22.32
N ALA A 278 -18.38 1.13 -21.78
CA ALA A 278 -18.23 0.49 -20.49
C ALA A 278 -18.37 1.46 -19.30
N LEU A 279 -18.36 2.77 -19.54
CA LEU A 279 -18.31 3.79 -18.51
C LEU A 279 -19.61 4.57 -18.41
N THR A 280 -19.95 5.03 -17.21
CA THR A 280 -21.00 6.02 -16.99
C THR A 280 -20.62 7.38 -17.61
N PRO A 281 -21.57 8.31 -17.80
CA PRO A 281 -21.26 9.65 -18.31
C PRO A 281 -20.21 10.39 -17.45
N GLN A 282 -20.23 10.25 -16.13
CA GLN A 282 -19.29 10.90 -15.24
C GLN A 282 -17.89 10.28 -15.37
N GLU A 283 -17.78 8.97 -15.38
CA GLU A 283 -16.51 8.24 -15.58
C GLU A 283 -15.91 8.55 -16.96
N ASN A 284 -16.74 8.66 -17.99
CA ASN A 284 -16.31 9.08 -19.33
C ASN A 284 -15.75 10.50 -19.33
N GLN A 285 -16.40 11.44 -18.65
CA GLN A 285 -15.86 12.78 -18.47
C GLN A 285 -14.51 12.71 -17.73
N GLY A 286 -14.45 11.91 -16.67
CA GLY A 286 -13.22 11.67 -15.90
C GLY A 286 -12.09 11.11 -16.75
N SER A 287 -12.37 10.13 -17.60
CA SER A 287 -11.37 9.52 -18.50
C SER A 287 -10.76 10.51 -19.47
N GLN A 288 -11.58 11.45 -20.00
CA GLN A 288 -11.11 12.52 -20.89
C GLN A 288 -10.22 13.52 -20.18
N LEU A 289 -10.61 13.95 -18.97
CA LEU A 289 -9.83 14.86 -18.14
C LEU A 289 -8.53 14.22 -17.68
N PHE A 290 -8.57 12.94 -17.31
CA PHE A 290 -7.39 12.14 -16.95
C PHE A 290 -6.41 12.03 -18.12
N ALA A 291 -6.91 11.75 -19.33
CA ALA A 291 -6.07 11.67 -20.51
C ALA A 291 -5.37 13.00 -20.84
N GLN A 292 -5.98 14.12 -20.53
CA GLN A 292 -5.40 15.45 -20.78
C GLN A 292 -4.36 15.84 -19.73
N ASN A 293 -4.50 15.42 -18.46
CA ASN A 293 -3.74 15.93 -17.34
C ASN A 293 -2.77 14.90 -16.73
N CYS A 294 -3.10 13.60 -16.79
CA CYS A 294 -2.40 12.56 -16.03
C CYS A 294 -1.67 11.55 -16.92
N PHE A 295 -2.14 11.39 -18.18
CA PHE A 295 -1.63 10.39 -19.12
C PHE A 295 -0.12 10.43 -19.40
N PRO A 296 0.60 11.58 -19.38
CA PRO A 296 2.04 11.59 -19.62
C PRO A 296 2.85 10.72 -18.63
N CYS A 297 2.33 10.54 -17.42
CA CYS A 297 2.95 9.73 -16.37
C CYS A 297 2.20 8.41 -16.15
N HIS A 298 0.88 8.46 -16.19
CA HIS A 298 -0.02 7.33 -15.93
C HIS A 298 -0.62 6.78 -17.22
N ALA A 299 0.24 6.23 -18.07
CA ALA A 299 -0.11 5.71 -19.39
C ALA A 299 -0.29 4.19 -19.43
N GLY A 300 -0.96 3.72 -20.47
CA GLY A 300 -1.12 2.31 -20.80
C GLY A 300 -2.01 1.52 -19.84
N PRO A 301 -2.08 0.19 -20.02
CA PRO A 301 -2.97 -0.65 -19.21
C PRO A 301 -2.55 -0.80 -17.75
N LEU A 302 -1.30 -0.49 -17.43
CA LEU A 302 -0.77 -0.47 -16.06
C LEU A 302 -0.99 0.89 -15.37
N GLN A 303 -1.36 1.93 -16.11
CA GLN A 303 -1.50 3.30 -15.60
C GLN A 303 -0.24 3.80 -14.90
N THR A 304 0.92 3.50 -15.48
CA THR A 304 2.25 3.96 -15.08
C THR A 304 3.23 3.80 -16.24
N ASP A 305 4.19 4.70 -16.32
CA ASP A 305 5.35 4.58 -17.21
C ASP A 305 6.61 4.09 -16.47
N HIS A 306 6.49 3.80 -15.15
CA HIS A 306 7.57 3.38 -14.26
C HIS A 306 8.77 4.34 -14.16
N SER A 307 8.69 5.54 -14.71
CA SER A 307 9.77 6.52 -14.61
C SER A 307 9.77 7.24 -13.26
N PHE A 308 10.91 7.85 -12.93
CA PHE A 308 11.11 8.57 -11.68
C PHE A 308 10.88 10.05 -11.88
N ARG A 309 10.21 10.70 -10.90
CA ARG A 309 9.86 12.11 -10.96
C ARG A 309 9.81 12.75 -9.59
N ARG A 310 10.23 14.00 -9.53
CA ARG A 310 10.02 14.87 -8.38
C ARG A 310 8.79 15.74 -8.63
N ILE A 311 7.73 15.49 -7.87
CA ILE A 311 6.45 16.19 -8.00
C ILE A 311 6.16 17.12 -6.81
N GLY A 312 7.10 17.28 -5.88
CA GLY A 312 6.98 18.23 -4.78
C GLY A 312 6.07 17.78 -3.63
N VAL A 313 6.12 16.49 -3.28
CA VAL A 313 5.40 15.94 -2.13
C VAL A 313 6.05 16.38 -0.81
N ARG A 314 7.39 16.46 -0.77
CA ARG A 314 8.21 16.86 0.38
C ARG A 314 9.38 17.75 -0.07
N PRO A 315 10.02 18.48 0.86
CA PRO A 315 11.34 19.09 0.60
C PRO A 315 12.35 18.00 0.19
N VAL A 316 13.17 18.29 -0.82
CA VAL A 316 14.13 17.31 -1.38
C VAL A 316 15.14 16.80 -0.35
N GLN A 317 15.53 17.67 0.60
CA GLN A 317 16.49 17.31 1.65
C GLN A 317 15.94 16.30 2.66
N ASP A 318 14.62 16.17 2.78
CA ASP A 318 13.97 15.27 3.74
C ASP A 318 13.98 13.81 3.25
N ASP A 319 13.90 13.62 1.92
CA ASP A 319 14.04 12.33 1.29
C ASP A 319 14.61 12.47 -0.13
N LEU A 320 15.82 12.00 -0.31
CA LEU A 320 16.52 12.07 -1.60
C LEU A 320 15.97 11.12 -2.66
N GLY A 321 15.09 10.19 -2.29
CA GLY A 321 14.47 9.25 -3.23
C GLY A 321 15.48 8.51 -4.10
N ARG A 322 15.29 8.53 -5.42
CA ARG A 322 16.20 7.90 -6.41
C ARG A 322 17.63 8.43 -6.30
N GLY A 323 17.81 9.71 -5.96
CA GLY A 323 19.13 10.32 -5.83
C GLY A 323 20.02 9.66 -4.78
N ALA A 324 19.45 9.12 -3.70
CA ALA A 324 20.18 8.35 -2.69
C ALA A 324 20.76 7.03 -3.25
N ILE A 325 20.12 6.47 -4.28
CA ILE A 325 20.54 5.21 -4.91
C ILE A 325 21.56 5.45 -6.02
N THR A 326 21.29 6.44 -6.88
CA THR A 326 22.14 6.74 -8.04
C THR A 326 23.36 7.59 -7.69
N ASN A 327 23.35 8.26 -6.54
CA ASN A 327 24.32 9.30 -6.18
C ASN A 327 24.45 10.40 -7.25
N PHE A 328 23.35 10.69 -7.97
CA PHE A 328 23.27 11.68 -9.02
C PHE A 328 22.31 12.79 -8.63
N GLY A 329 22.82 14.00 -8.39
CA GLY A 329 22.06 15.13 -7.86
C GLY A 329 20.76 15.47 -8.60
N PRO A 330 20.67 15.38 -9.93
CA PRO A 330 19.41 15.57 -10.65
C PRO A 330 18.28 14.62 -10.24
N ASP A 331 18.59 13.42 -9.77
CA ASP A 331 17.61 12.42 -9.31
C ASP A 331 17.13 12.64 -7.86
N ASN A 332 17.67 13.65 -7.17
CA ASN A 332 17.30 13.94 -5.79
C ASN A 332 15.80 14.30 -5.67
N GLY A 333 15.10 13.59 -4.81
CA GLY A 333 13.66 13.74 -4.59
C GLY A 333 12.78 13.11 -5.67
N ASP A 334 13.37 12.34 -6.58
CA ASP A 334 12.63 11.59 -7.59
C ASP A 334 12.11 10.26 -7.00
N PHE A 335 10.84 9.96 -7.28
CA PHE A 335 10.17 8.74 -6.90
C PHE A 335 9.49 8.10 -8.09
N LYS A 336 9.41 6.76 -8.09
CA LYS A 336 8.81 6.01 -9.17
C LYS A 336 7.31 6.29 -9.28
N THR A 337 6.84 6.54 -10.50
CA THR A 337 5.42 6.65 -10.81
C THR A 337 4.72 5.32 -10.52
N PRO A 338 3.80 5.25 -9.54
CA PRO A 338 3.12 3.99 -9.21
C PRO A 338 2.03 3.65 -10.22
N THR A 339 1.68 2.37 -10.33
CA THR A 339 0.44 1.97 -11.01
C THR A 339 -0.78 2.61 -10.32
N LEU A 340 -1.82 2.95 -11.07
CA LEU A 340 -3.10 3.40 -10.49
C LEU A 340 -4.14 2.29 -10.39
N ARG A 341 -3.83 1.06 -10.80
CA ARG A 341 -4.74 -0.07 -10.56
C ARG A 341 -4.99 -0.24 -9.07
N ASN A 342 -6.26 -0.35 -8.68
CA ASN A 342 -6.76 -0.41 -7.30
C ASN A 342 -6.41 0.83 -6.46
N VAL A 343 -6.18 1.99 -7.08
CA VAL A 343 -5.75 3.20 -6.36
C VAL A 343 -6.76 3.65 -5.31
N ALA A 344 -8.06 3.47 -5.54
CA ALA A 344 -9.11 3.84 -4.59
C ALA A 344 -9.04 3.08 -3.25
N LEU A 345 -8.39 1.91 -3.22
CA LEU A 345 -8.21 1.10 -2.01
C LEU A 345 -6.93 1.44 -1.23
N ARG A 346 -6.03 2.30 -1.76
CA ARG A 346 -4.66 2.43 -1.27
C ARG A 346 -4.37 3.69 -0.46
N ALA A 347 -5.38 4.28 0.15
CA ALA A 347 -5.15 5.38 1.08
C ALA A 347 -4.29 4.89 2.29
N PRO A 348 -3.48 5.78 2.90
CA PRO A 348 -3.14 7.14 2.47
C PRO A 348 -2.19 7.15 1.26
N TYR A 349 -2.06 8.28 0.59
CA TYR A 349 -1.39 8.38 -0.72
C TYR A 349 0.01 8.99 -0.63
N PHE A 350 0.78 8.82 -1.73
CA PHE A 350 2.20 9.16 -1.90
C PHE A 350 3.14 8.25 -1.10
N HIS A 351 4.45 8.47 -1.27
CA HIS A 351 5.49 7.68 -0.61
C HIS A 351 5.61 7.97 0.90
N ASN A 352 5.05 9.10 1.35
CA ASN A 352 5.03 9.52 2.75
C ASN A 352 3.66 9.35 3.43
N GLY A 353 2.63 8.85 2.72
CA GLY A 353 1.27 8.76 3.26
C GLY A 353 0.59 10.11 3.53
N GLY A 354 1.14 11.21 3.05
CA GLY A 354 0.73 12.57 3.45
C GLY A 354 -0.59 13.08 2.86
N LYS A 355 -1.37 12.25 2.16
CA LYS A 355 -2.72 12.60 1.69
C LYS A 355 -3.67 11.42 1.96
N GLU A 356 -4.75 11.69 2.65
CA GLU A 356 -5.69 10.65 3.08
C GLU A 356 -6.73 10.29 2.01
N THR A 357 -7.03 11.21 1.11
CA THR A 357 -8.13 11.05 0.13
C THR A 357 -7.67 11.35 -1.30
N LEU A 358 -8.37 10.76 -2.29
CA LEU A 358 -8.16 11.10 -3.71
C LEU A 358 -8.50 12.57 -3.99
N GLN A 359 -9.41 13.18 -3.23
CA GLN A 359 -9.70 14.61 -3.32
C GLN A 359 -8.48 15.46 -2.98
N GLU A 360 -7.77 15.12 -1.91
CA GLU A 360 -6.52 15.80 -1.51
C GLU A 360 -5.41 15.58 -2.52
N VAL A 361 -5.28 14.37 -3.06
CA VAL A 361 -4.35 14.07 -4.16
C VAL A 361 -4.62 14.96 -5.37
N LEU A 362 -5.88 15.09 -5.79
CA LEU A 362 -6.22 15.95 -6.94
C LEU A 362 -6.09 17.45 -6.60
N GLN A 363 -6.28 17.85 -5.34
CA GLN A 363 -5.96 19.21 -4.90
C GLN A 363 -4.46 19.51 -4.95
N PHE A 364 -3.63 18.56 -4.51
CA PHE A 364 -2.17 18.63 -4.63
C PHE A 364 -1.73 18.83 -6.09
N TYR A 365 -2.22 18.01 -7.02
CA TYR A 365 -1.92 18.18 -8.45
C TYR A 365 -2.47 19.50 -9.01
N ASN A 366 -3.62 19.94 -8.52
CA ASN A 366 -4.25 21.21 -8.93
C ASN A 366 -3.47 22.43 -8.46
N ALA A 367 -2.75 22.31 -7.34
CA ALA A 367 -1.86 23.35 -6.80
C ALA A 367 -0.47 23.35 -7.47
N GLY A 368 -0.10 22.27 -8.20
CA GLY A 368 1.23 22.11 -8.78
C GLY A 368 2.27 21.57 -7.80
N GLY A 369 1.83 20.82 -6.78
CA GLY A 369 2.64 20.27 -5.69
C GLY A 369 2.60 21.12 -4.43
N ASP A 370 3.01 20.54 -3.30
CA ASP A 370 3.13 21.28 -2.02
C ASP A 370 4.47 22.03 -1.92
N PHE A 371 5.49 21.53 -2.64
CA PHE A 371 6.83 22.12 -2.67
C PHE A 371 7.31 22.37 -4.10
N PRO A 372 8.28 23.30 -4.34
CA PRO A 372 8.83 23.57 -5.65
C PRO A 372 9.38 22.30 -6.33
N ASN A 373 8.97 22.07 -7.57
CA ASN A 373 9.34 20.86 -8.30
C ASN A 373 9.37 21.11 -9.84
N PRO A 374 10.15 20.30 -10.60
CA PRO A 374 10.17 20.35 -12.05
C PRO A 374 9.16 19.41 -12.71
N GLY A 375 8.51 18.52 -11.96
CA GLY A 375 7.70 17.41 -12.47
C GLY A 375 6.26 17.79 -12.77
N LEU A 376 5.76 18.89 -12.24
CA LEU A 376 4.39 19.37 -12.43
C LEU A 376 4.34 20.75 -13.07
N PRO A 377 3.27 21.07 -13.82
CA PRO A 377 3.04 22.43 -14.29
C PRO A 377 2.93 23.41 -13.09
N PRO A 378 3.54 24.61 -13.17
CA PRO A 378 3.52 25.56 -12.05
C PRO A 378 2.12 26.00 -11.59
N ASN A 379 1.13 25.94 -12.50
CA ASN A 379 -0.26 26.30 -12.21
C ASN A 379 -1.15 25.06 -12.01
N GLY A 380 -0.55 23.87 -11.86
CA GLY A 380 -1.27 22.63 -11.68
C GLY A 380 -2.18 22.24 -12.86
N THR A 381 -3.19 21.40 -12.58
CA THR A 381 -4.11 20.85 -13.58
C THR A 381 -5.31 21.76 -13.87
N ASN A 382 -5.58 22.76 -13.03
CA ASN A 382 -6.70 23.72 -13.14
C ASN A 382 -8.09 23.06 -13.21
N LEU A 383 -8.26 21.87 -12.64
CA LEU A 383 -9.55 21.18 -12.58
C LEU A 383 -10.48 21.83 -11.55
N ASN A 384 -11.71 22.15 -11.93
CA ASN A 384 -12.72 22.58 -10.98
C ASN A 384 -13.23 21.41 -10.10
N PRO A 385 -14.00 21.65 -9.02
CA PRO A 385 -14.45 20.58 -8.13
C PRO A 385 -15.24 19.46 -8.82
N GLN A 386 -16.10 19.78 -9.78
CA GLN A 386 -16.90 18.80 -10.52
C GLN A 386 -16.02 17.94 -11.44
N GLU A 387 -15.02 18.55 -12.08
CA GLU A 387 -14.05 17.85 -12.90
C GLU A 387 -13.16 16.92 -12.06
N ARG A 388 -12.72 17.34 -10.87
CA ARG A 388 -12.00 16.46 -9.94
C ARG A 388 -12.85 15.26 -9.54
N ASN A 389 -14.12 15.45 -9.21
CA ASN A 389 -15.03 14.35 -8.91
C ASN A 389 -15.21 13.38 -10.09
N ALA A 390 -15.22 13.89 -11.32
CA ALA A 390 -15.26 13.03 -12.50
C ALA A 390 -13.97 12.22 -12.66
N VAL A 391 -12.80 12.82 -12.42
CA VAL A 391 -11.52 12.09 -12.43
C VAL A 391 -11.48 11.02 -11.35
N ILE A 392 -11.98 11.31 -10.14
CA ILE A 392 -12.07 10.31 -9.05
C ILE A 392 -12.96 9.15 -9.47
N ALA A 393 -14.15 9.42 -10.00
CA ALA A 393 -15.04 8.36 -10.51
C ALA A 393 -14.34 7.47 -11.54
N PHE A 394 -13.53 8.05 -12.43
CA PHE A 394 -12.72 7.26 -13.36
C PHE A 394 -11.62 6.45 -12.66
N LEU A 395 -10.92 6.99 -11.66
CA LEU A 395 -9.92 6.27 -10.89
C LEU A 395 -10.53 5.08 -10.12
N GLU A 396 -11.75 5.22 -9.63
CA GLU A 396 -12.50 4.15 -8.95
C GLU A 396 -12.78 2.96 -9.88
N THR A 397 -12.95 3.20 -11.20
CA THR A 397 -13.10 2.11 -12.18
C THR A 397 -11.90 1.19 -12.29
N MET A 398 -10.72 1.60 -11.77
CA MET A 398 -9.50 0.79 -11.78
C MET A 398 -9.46 -0.24 -10.64
N THR A 399 -10.50 -0.31 -9.81
CA THR A 399 -10.62 -1.26 -8.71
C THR A 399 -11.13 -2.60 -9.21
N ASP A 400 -10.34 -3.65 -9.03
CA ASP A 400 -10.72 -5.03 -9.30
C ASP A 400 -11.53 -5.58 -8.11
N PRO A 401 -12.78 -6.02 -8.32
CA PRO A 401 -13.63 -6.54 -7.24
C PRO A 401 -13.00 -7.72 -6.47
N ARG A 402 -12.16 -8.52 -7.14
CA ARG A 402 -11.47 -9.64 -6.47
C ARG A 402 -10.44 -9.13 -5.46
N VAL A 403 -9.79 -8.01 -5.74
CA VAL A 403 -8.84 -7.37 -4.80
C VAL A 403 -9.59 -6.82 -3.60
N ALA A 404 -10.66 -6.06 -3.83
CA ALA A 404 -11.47 -5.47 -2.77
C ALA A 404 -12.09 -6.51 -1.81
N ALA A 405 -12.45 -7.69 -2.34
CA ALA A 405 -13.08 -8.76 -1.59
C ALA A 405 -12.11 -9.91 -1.22
N ALA A 406 -10.81 -9.72 -1.41
CA ALA A 406 -9.77 -10.73 -1.18
C ALA A 406 -10.13 -12.12 -1.77
N LEU A 407 -10.66 -12.13 -3.01
CA LEU A 407 -10.99 -13.38 -3.72
C LEU A 407 -9.77 -13.90 -4.51
N PRO A 408 -9.70 -15.21 -4.82
CA PRO A 408 -8.57 -15.77 -5.56
C PRO A 408 -8.19 -14.98 -6.83
N PRO A 409 -6.92 -14.73 -7.09
CA PRO A 409 -5.72 -15.19 -6.37
C PRO A 409 -5.29 -14.30 -5.19
N PHE A 410 -6.14 -13.39 -4.71
CA PHE A 410 -5.86 -12.44 -3.63
C PHE A 410 -6.36 -12.94 -2.26
N ASP A 411 -6.94 -14.15 -2.22
CA ASP A 411 -7.36 -14.82 -0.99
C ASP A 411 -6.15 -15.18 -0.12
N HIS A 412 -6.35 -15.13 1.20
CA HIS A 412 -5.27 -15.34 2.15
C HIS A 412 -5.80 -15.89 3.48
N PRO A 413 -4.95 -16.51 4.32
CA PRO A 413 -5.31 -16.84 5.69
C PRO A 413 -5.48 -15.57 6.53
N THR A 414 -6.18 -15.69 7.65
CA THR A 414 -6.22 -14.65 8.66
C THR A 414 -4.94 -14.70 9.48
N LEU A 415 -4.23 -13.57 9.54
CA LEU A 415 -3.04 -13.40 10.36
C LEU A 415 -3.43 -13.29 11.83
N GLN A 416 -2.49 -13.63 12.72
CA GLN A 416 -2.71 -13.48 14.14
C GLN A 416 -2.86 -12.00 14.49
N THR A 417 -3.88 -11.67 15.26
CA THR A 417 -4.05 -10.33 15.79
C THR A 417 -3.15 -10.18 17.01
N TYR A 418 -2.29 -9.17 16.96
CA TYR A 418 -1.46 -8.77 18.09
C TYR A 418 -2.11 -7.58 18.76
N LEU A 419 -2.33 -7.68 20.04
CA LEU A 419 -2.89 -6.62 20.85
C LEU A 419 -1.87 -6.13 21.89
N ARG A 420 -2.10 -4.95 22.37
CA ARG A 420 -1.51 -4.38 23.61
C ARG A 420 -2.64 -4.30 24.61
N ARG A 421 -2.55 -5.05 25.71
CA ARG A 421 -3.62 -5.01 26.72
C ARG A 421 -3.70 -3.63 27.34
N GLY A 422 -4.90 -3.08 27.37
CA GLY A 422 -5.18 -1.71 27.79
C GLY A 422 -5.38 -0.72 26.63
N ASP A 423 -4.81 -0.94 25.46
CA ASP A 423 -4.96 -0.10 24.27
C ASP A 423 -6.30 -0.43 23.56
N ALA A 424 -7.37 0.03 24.17
CA ALA A 424 -8.74 -0.28 23.71
C ALA A 424 -9.12 0.47 22.41
N ASN A 425 -8.49 1.62 22.15
CA ASN A 425 -8.72 2.43 20.96
C ASN A 425 -7.78 2.09 19.79
N GLN A 426 -6.78 1.22 20.01
CA GLN A 426 -5.76 0.79 19.05
C GLN A 426 -4.93 1.95 18.46
N ASP A 427 -4.63 2.97 19.28
CA ASP A 427 -3.71 4.05 18.88
C ASP A 427 -2.24 3.77 19.26
N GLU A 428 -1.96 2.54 19.73
CA GLU A 428 -0.66 2.04 20.17
C GLU A 428 -0.15 2.67 21.50
N VAL A 429 -0.95 3.48 22.18
CA VAL A 429 -0.63 4.14 23.43
C VAL A 429 -1.63 3.73 24.50
N PHE A 430 -1.16 3.13 25.60
CA PHE A 430 -2.04 2.91 26.74
C PHE A 430 -2.09 4.16 27.62
N ASP A 431 -3.18 4.92 27.52
CA ASP A 431 -3.40 6.13 28.31
C ASP A 431 -4.83 6.27 28.84
N VAL A 432 -5.21 7.46 29.29
CA VAL A 432 -6.55 7.70 29.86
C VAL A 432 -7.69 7.63 28.82
N SER A 433 -7.39 7.73 27.54
CA SER A 433 -8.40 7.63 26.48
C SER A 433 -9.01 6.24 26.37
N ASP A 434 -8.23 5.20 26.70
CA ASP A 434 -8.66 3.80 26.65
C ASP A 434 -9.73 3.46 27.69
N PRO A 435 -9.50 3.69 29.00
CA PRO A 435 -10.56 3.52 29.99
C PRO A 435 -11.79 4.39 29.70
N ILE A 436 -11.63 5.57 29.10
CA ILE A 436 -12.77 6.42 28.70
C ILE A 436 -13.55 5.73 27.57
N LEU A 437 -12.89 5.19 26.56
CA LEU A 437 -13.56 4.47 25.48
C LEU A 437 -14.30 3.24 25.98
N ILE A 438 -13.73 2.47 26.93
CA ILE A 438 -14.42 1.34 27.57
C ILE A 438 -15.67 1.83 28.31
N LEU A 439 -15.59 2.96 29.06
CA LEU A 439 -16.78 3.56 29.70
C LEU A 439 -17.83 3.99 28.69
N GLU A 440 -17.43 4.58 27.58
CA GLU A 440 -18.36 4.97 26.52
C GLU A 440 -19.02 3.75 25.89
N HIS A 441 -18.31 2.65 25.69
CA HIS A 441 -18.85 1.38 25.24
C HIS A 441 -19.90 0.83 26.22
N LEU A 442 -19.57 0.81 27.51
CA LEU A 442 -20.44 0.25 28.54
C LEU A 442 -21.68 1.10 28.83
N PHE A 443 -21.59 2.43 28.76
CA PHE A 443 -22.62 3.35 29.26
C PHE A 443 -23.03 4.48 28.31
N GLY A 444 -22.21 4.76 27.26
CA GLY A 444 -22.41 5.93 26.38
C GLY A 444 -23.32 5.68 25.17
N GLY A 445 -23.69 4.44 24.89
CA GLY A 445 -24.50 4.07 23.71
C GLY A 445 -23.76 3.06 22.80
N PRO A 446 -24.12 2.92 21.53
CA PRO A 446 -23.54 1.89 20.64
C PRO A 446 -22.14 2.31 20.14
N VAL A 447 -21.19 2.42 21.04
CA VAL A 447 -19.77 2.61 20.72
C VAL A 447 -19.17 1.20 20.62
N SER A 448 -18.57 0.87 19.46
CA SER A 448 -17.81 -0.38 19.29
C SER A 448 -16.37 -0.20 19.75
N LEU A 449 -15.84 -1.21 20.39
CA LEU A 449 -14.40 -1.29 20.66
C LEU A 449 -13.69 -1.84 19.41
N PRO A 450 -12.60 -1.21 18.95
CA PRO A 450 -11.78 -1.77 17.86
C PRO A 450 -11.16 -3.12 18.22
N CYS A 451 -10.80 -3.30 19.49
CA CYS A 451 -10.23 -4.54 20.01
C CYS A 451 -10.80 -4.83 21.40
N GLU A 452 -11.69 -5.81 21.48
CA GLU A 452 -12.32 -6.19 22.76
C GLU A 452 -11.30 -6.85 23.70
N ASP A 453 -10.38 -7.71 23.19
CA ASP A 453 -9.32 -8.32 23.99
C ASP A 453 -8.36 -7.30 24.61
N ALA A 454 -8.07 -6.20 23.88
CA ALA A 454 -7.24 -5.13 24.46
C ALA A 454 -7.98 -4.35 25.56
N ALA A 455 -9.29 -4.24 25.45
CA ALA A 455 -10.14 -3.58 26.44
C ALA A 455 -10.35 -4.43 27.70
N ASP A 456 -10.23 -5.75 27.61
CA ASP A 456 -10.24 -6.67 28.75
C ASP A 456 -8.90 -6.58 29.50
N THR A 457 -8.77 -5.55 30.31
CA THR A 457 -7.51 -5.20 31.00
C THR A 457 -7.16 -6.13 32.14
N ASN A 458 -8.10 -6.93 32.61
CA ASN A 458 -7.88 -7.91 33.68
C ASN A 458 -7.77 -9.35 33.16
N ASP A 459 -8.07 -9.59 31.85
CA ASP A 459 -7.97 -10.88 31.16
C ASP A 459 -8.91 -11.94 31.75
N ASP A 460 -10.17 -11.55 32.01
CA ASP A 460 -11.18 -12.46 32.55
C ASP A 460 -12.25 -12.87 31.51
N GLY A 461 -12.15 -12.40 30.27
CA GLY A 461 -13.02 -12.71 29.15
C GLY A 461 -14.34 -11.95 29.16
N VAL A 462 -14.45 -10.87 29.96
CA VAL A 462 -15.66 -10.05 30.08
C VAL A 462 -15.31 -8.56 30.16
N ILE A 463 -15.83 -7.76 29.26
CA ILE A 463 -15.64 -6.32 29.32
C ILE A 463 -16.66 -5.70 30.28
N ASP A 464 -16.18 -5.20 31.42
CA ASP A 464 -17.01 -4.53 32.41
C ASP A 464 -16.28 -3.37 33.13
N VAL A 465 -16.84 -2.89 34.23
CA VAL A 465 -16.22 -1.78 34.99
C VAL A 465 -14.90 -2.19 35.65
N ALA A 466 -14.65 -3.48 35.88
CA ALA A 466 -13.42 -3.96 36.47
C ALA A 466 -12.22 -3.65 35.55
N ASP A 467 -12.40 -3.70 34.22
CA ASP A 467 -11.38 -3.35 33.26
C ASP A 467 -11.01 -1.87 33.32
N VAL A 468 -12.03 -1.02 33.35
CA VAL A 468 -11.81 0.43 33.55
C VAL A 468 -11.02 0.70 34.82
N MET A 469 -11.43 0.07 35.92
CA MET A 469 -10.74 0.23 37.22
C MET A 469 -9.32 -0.30 37.19
N ARG A 470 -9.11 -1.43 36.53
CA ARG A 470 -7.80 -2.06 36.37
C ARG A 470 -6.85 -1.18 35.53
N GLY A 471 -7.34 -0.64 34.41
CA GLY A 471 -6.60 0.31 33.56
C GLY A 471 -6.23 1.59 34.31
N LEU A 472 -7.18 2.22 34.99
CA LEU A 472 -6.93 3.44 35.78
C LEU A 472 -5.98 3.21 36.97
N ASP A 473 -6.09 2.07 37.66
CA ASP A 473 -5.14 1.71 38.73
C ASP A 473 -3.72 1.57 38.18
N ARG A 474 -3.58 0.97 37.00
CA ARG A 474 -2.28 0.84 36.33
C ARG A 474 -1.70 2.20 35.92
N LEU A 475 -2.54 3.09 35.38
CA LEU A 475 -2.09 4.42 34.92
C LEU A 475 -1.76 5.38 36.07
N PHE A 476 -2.55 5.38 37.14
CA PHE A 476 -2.49 6.42 38.15
C PHE A 476 -2.31 5.90 39.58
N GLY A 477 -2.69 4.65 39.85
CA GLY A 477 -2.64 4.05 41.20
C GLY A 477 -1.34 3.33 41.52
N GLY A 478 -0.45 3.16 40.52
CA GLY A 478 0.78 2.36 40.68
C GLY A 478 0.52 0.84 40.73
N GLY A 479 -0.61 0.39 40.16
CA GLY A 479 -0.99 -1.02 40.08
C GLY A 479 0.06 -1.88 39.36
N THR A 480 -0.03 -3.20 39.57
CA THR A 480 0.82 -4.17 38.86
C THR A 480 0.63 -4.06 37.35
N PRO A 481 1.62 -4.46 36.50
CA PRO A 481 1.45 -4.54 35.07
C PRO A 481 0.17 -5.31 34.69
N LEU A 482 -0.43 -4.96 33.55
CA LEU A 482 -1.57 -5.71 33.03
C LEU A 482 -1.14 -7.14 32.70
N PRO A 483 -2.06 -8.11 32.61
CA PRO A 483 -1.76 -9.46 32.10
C PRO A 483 -1.11 -9.42 30.70
N LEU A 484 -0.38 -10.48 30.34
CA LEU A 484 0.24 -10.55 29.01
C LEU A 484 -0.84 -10.78 27.91
N PRO A 485 -0.63 -10.16 26.74
CA PRO A 485 0.36 -9.14 26.42
C PRO A 485 0.07 -7.87 27.20
N SER A 486 1.08 -7.33 27.92
CA SER A 486 0.87 -6.21 28.83
C SER A 486 0.76 -4.87 28.07
N GLU A 487 0.50 -3.80 28.82
CA GLU A 487 0.52 -2.43 28.28
C GLU A 487 1.88 -2.01 27.69
N ARG A 488 2.91 -2.83 27.84
CA ARG A 488 4.29 -2.59 27.35
C ARG A 488 4.77 -3.64 26.37
N SER A 489 3.92 -4.58 25.98
CA SER A 489 4.29 -5.65 25.07
C SER A 489 3.15 -5.96 24.12
N LEU A 490 3.47 -6.11 22.85
CA LEU A 490 2.54 -6.66 21.86
C LEU A 490 2.61 -8.19 21.91
N GLY A 491 1.46 -8.82 21.81
CA GLY A 491 1.37 -10.26 21.71
C GLY A 491 -0.05 -10.73 21.38
N PRO A 492 -0.21 -12.02 21.09
CA PRO A 492 -1.53 -12.61 20.95
C PRO A 492 -2.21 -12.68 22.32
N ASP A 493 -3.53 -12.65 22.31
CA ASP A 493 -4.27 -12.96 23.53
C ASP A 493 -4.04 -14.43 23.92
N PRO A 494 -3.57 -14.71 25.16
CA PRO A 494 -3.35 -16.08 25.63
C PRO A 494 -4.64 -16.76 26.09
N THR A 495 -5.72 -15.99 26.32
CA THR A 495 -6.97 -16.48 26.86
C THR A 495 -7.94 -16.86 25.73
N ALA A 496 -8.41 -18.09 25.77
CA ALA A 496 -9.38 -18.57 24.78
C ALA A 496 -10.81 -18.20 25.23
N ASP A 497 -11.29 -17.05 24.80
CA ASP A 497 -12.66 -16.58 25.06
C ASP A 497 -13.42 -16.21 23.77
N SER A 498 -14.41 -15.33 23.86
CA SER A 498 -15.21 -14.87 22.72
C SER A 498 -14.95 -13.43 22.31
N LEU A 499 -14.03 -12.76 22.99
CA LEU A 499 -13.59 -11.40 22.64
C LEU A 499 -12.68 -11.46 21.41
N GLY A 500 -12.48 -10.35 20.76
CA GLY A 500 -11.62 -10.28 19.57
C GLY A 500 -11.22 -8.88 19.22
N CYS A 501 -10.25 -8.78 18.32
CA CYS A 501 -9.84 -7.52 17.70
C CYS A 501 -10.27 -7.50 16.23
N ASN A 502 -10.91 -6.42 15.79
CA ASN A 502 -11.46 -6.25 14.43
C ASN A 502 -10.44 -5.65 13.47
#